data_9f3f8db48430db3a93aca529744bfd2f
#
_entry.id   9f3f8db48430db3a93aca529744bfd2f
#
_cell.length_a   1.000
_cell.length_b   1.000
_cell.length_c   1.000
_cell.angle_alpha   90.00
_cell.angle_beta   90.00
_cell.angle_gamma   90.00
#
_symmetry.space_group_name_H-M   'P 1'
#
loop_
_entity.id
_entity.type
_entity.pdbx_description
1 polymer ?
#
loop_
_entity_poly.entity_id
_entity_poly.type
_entity_poly.pdbx_seq_one_letter_code
_entity_poly.pdbx_strand_id
1 'polypeptide(L)'
;VMHSSSSVPKLWAHSSGRLYYIGVINARNPEGNGPRAPLCIAEIDRARRCVVRESVCVIDRARDGAADYTNHGVYEDSRGHIVVYAPFKGALNRYEIEV
;
A
#
# COMPACT_ATOMS: atom_id res chain seq x y z
N VAL A 1 -12.35 11.11 3.70
CA VAL A 1 -11.76 10.17 4.68
C VAL A 1 -11.59 8.82 4.03
N MET A 2 -10.42 8.26 4.17
CA MET A 2 -10.12 6.90 3.71
C MET A 2 -10.11 5.94 4.88
N HIS A 3 -10.47 4.70 4.61
CA HIS A 3 -10.55 3.66 5.63
C HIS A 3 -9.43 2.64 5.45
N SER A 4 -8.91 2.15 6.56
CA SER A 4 -7.95 1.06 6.55
C SER A 4 -8.23 0.12 7.72
N SER A 5 -8.10 -1.16 7.48
CA SER A 5 -8.15 -2.16 8.54
C SER A 5 -6.89 -2.06 9.42
N SER A 6 -6.86 -2.85 10.49
CA SER A 6 -5.70 -2.91 11.40
C SER A 6 -4.51 -3.60 10.75
N SER A 7 -3.96 -2.96 9.72
CA SER A 7 -2.81 -3.42 8.95
C SER A 7 -1.73 -2.35 9.01
N VAL A 8 -0.48 -2.76 9.17
CA VAL A 8 0.63 -1.82 9.28
C VAL A 8 1.03 -1.32 7.90
N PRO A 9 0.83 -0.03 7.60
CA PRO A 9 1.26 0.55 6.33
C PRO A 9 2.75 0.88 6.35
N LYS A 10 3.28 1.20 5.17
CA LYS A 10 4.61 1.79 5.02
C LYS A 10 4.48 3.18 4.41
N LEU A 11 5.30 4.10 4.90
CA LEU A 11 5.49 5.40 4.27
C LEU A 11 6.87 5.41 3.62
N TRP A 12 6.93 5.85 2.38
CA TRP A 12 8.19 5.89 1.64
C TRP A 12 8.46 7.28 1.08
N ALA A 13 9.58 7.87 1.50
CA ALA A 13 10.06 9.14 0.93
C ALA A 13 10.86 8.82 -0.33
N HIS A 14 10.26 9.04 -1.48
CA HIS A 14 10.84 8.74 -2.77
C HIS A 14 11.93 9.75 -3.15
N SER A 15 12.90 9.31 -3.95
CA SER A 15 14.00 10.16 -4.43
C SER A 15 13.54 11.39 -5.21
N SER A 16 12.35 11.34 -5.81
CA SER A 16 11.73 12.48 -6.49
C SER A 16 11.27 13.61 -5.55
N GLY A 17 11.29 13.38 -4.24
CA GLY A 17 10.73 14.28 -3.24
C GLY A 17 9.28 13.98 -2.87
N ARG A 18 8.62 13.07 -3.57
CA ARG A 18 7.25 12.65 -3.25
C ARG A 18 7.25 11.68 -2.09
N LEU A 19 6.17 11.69 -1.33
CA LEU A 19 5.95 10.77 -0.23
C LEU A 19 4.78 9.85 -0.57
N TYR A 20 4.96 8.54 -0.38
CA TYR A 20 3.95 7.54 -0.69
C TYR A 20 3.51 6.77 0.53
N TYR A 21 2.24 6.45 0.57
CA TYR A 21 1.63 5.47 1.46
C TYR A 21 1.52 4.15 0.72
N ILE A 22 2.00 3.08 1.32
CA ILE A 22 1.84 1.72 0.78
C ILE A 22 1.17 0.87 1.84
N GLY A 23 -0.04 0.44 1.58
CA GLY A 23 -0.82 -0.31 2.55
C GLY A 23 -2.24 -0.59 2.10
N VAL A 24 -3.04 -1.09 3.02
CA VAL A 24 -4.44 -1.41 2.75
C VAL A 24 -5.28 -0.14 2.79
N ILE A 25 -6.09 0.05 1.75
CA ILE A 25 -7.12 1.08 1.71
C ILE A 25 -8.45 0.40 1.40
N ASN A 26 -9.39 0.48 2.34
CA ASN A 26 -10.69 -0.15 2.22
C ASN A 26 -11.72 0.83 1.65
N ALA A 27 -12.60 0.33 0.78
CA ALA A 27 -13.69 1.13 0.22
C ALA A 27 -14.74 1.49 1.28
N ARG A 28 -14.89 0.64 2.29
CA ARG A 28 -15.81 0.84 3.41
C ARG A 28 -15.05 0.83 4.72
N ASN A 29 -15.61 1.44 5.75
CA ASN A 29 -15.03 1.40 7.09
C ASN A 29 -15.02 -0.06 7.58
N PRO A 30 -13.83 -0.67 7.79
CA PRO A 30 -13.76 -2.06 8.20
C PRO A 30 -14.13 -2.23 9.67
N GLU A 31 -14.57 -3.43 10.02
CA GLU A 31 -14.78 -3.84 11.39
C GLU A 31 -13.56 -4.62 11.88
N GLY A 32 -12.80 -4.06 12.82
CA GLY A 32 -11.64 -4.73 13.40
C GLY A 32 -10.47 -4.89 12.42
N ASN A 33 -9.96 -6.13 12.34
CA ASN A 33 -8.72 -6.43 11.64
C ASN A 33 -8.89 -6.78 10.16
N GLY A 34 -10.07 -6.89 9.67
CA GLY A 34 -10.29 -7.29 8.29
C GLY A 34 -11.35 -6.47 7.59
N PRO A 35 -11.38 -6.52 6.26
CA PRO A 35 -10.42 -7.19 5.39
C PRO A 35 -9.09 -6.42 5.27
N ARG A 36 -7.97 -7.14 5.15
CA ARG A 36 -6.65 -6.55 4.92
C ARG A 36 -6.27 -6.59 3.43
N ALA A 37 -7.17 -6.11 2.63
CA ALA A 37 -7.06 -5.98 1.18
C ALA A 37 -7.99 -4.87 0.72
N PRO A 38 -7.78 -4.26 -0.44
CA PRO A 38 -6.64 -4.43 -1.35
C PRO A 38 -5.36 -3.74 -0.83
N LEU A 39 -4.22 -4.21 -1.32
CA LEU A 39 -2.94 -3.52 -1.13
C LEU A 39 -2.86 -2.39 -2.15
N CYS A 40 -2.60 -1.19 -1.67
CA CYS A 40 -2.59 0.02 -2.49
C CYS A 40 -1.31 0.84 -2.32
N ILE A 41 -1.04 1.69 -3.29
CA ILE A 41 -0.10 2.78 -3.17
C ILE A 41 -0.82 4.09 -3.44
N ALA A 42 -0.46 5.13 -2.71
CA ALA A 42 -1.02 6.47 -2.92
C ALA A 42 0.01 7.53 -2.53
N GLU A 43 -0.07 8.69 -3.19
CA GLU A 43 0.76 9.82 -2.84
C GLU A 43 0.19 10.56 -1.63
N ILE A 44 1.07 11.05 -0.78
CA ILE A 44 0.70 11.89 0.37
C ILE A 44 1.01 13.35 0.04
N ASP A 45 0.02 14.19 0.20
CA ASP A 45 0.21 15.65 0.19
C ASP A 45 0.81 16.07 1.53
N ARG A 46 2.08 16.47 1.51
CA ARG A 46 2.82 16.81 2.74
C ARG A 46 2.26 18.07 3.40
N ALA A 47 1.80 19.03 2.62
CA ALA A 47 1.27 20.28 3.15
C ALA A 47 -0.07 20.09 3.86
N ARG A 48 -0.95 19.29 3.25
CA ARG A 48 -2.26 18.96 3.82
C ARG A 48 -2.24 17.77 4.77
N ARG A 49 -1.15 17.02 4.77
CA ARG A 49 -0.97 15.81 5.60
C ARG A 49 -2.07 14.79 5.36
N CYS A 50 -2.40 14.55 4.11
CA CYS A 50 -3.43 13.61 3.72
C CYS A 50 -3.05 12.86 2.45
N VAL A 51 -3.73 11.73 2.24
CA VAL A 51 -3.58 10.96 1.01
C VAL A 51 -4.28 11.69 -0.13
N VAL A 52 -3.59 11.81 -1.26
CA VAL A 52 -4.17 12.34 -2.49
C VAL A 52 -5.08 11.26 -3.09
N ARG A 53 -6.39 11.47 -3.00
CA ARG A 53 -7.39 10.45 -3.36
C ARG A 53 -7.22 9.96 -4.80
N GLU A 54 -6.96 10.86 -5.73
CA GLU A 54 -6.83 10.55 -7.16
C GLU A 54 -5.57 9.74 -7.48
N SER A 55 -4.61 9.70 -6.56
CA SER A 55 -3.36 8.95 -6.74
C SER A 55 -3.45 7.50 -6.29
N VAL A 56 -4.55 7.10 -5.66
CA VAL A 56 -4.71 5.73 -5.15
C VAL A 56 -4.68 4.74 -6.30
N CYS A 57 -3.75 3.81 -6.23
CA CYS A 57 -3.58 2.74 -7.21
C CYS A 57 -3.55 1.40 -6.49
N VAL A 58 -4.36 0.47 -6.95
CA VAL A 58 -4.40 -0.88 -6.39
C VAL A 58 -3.21 -1.68 -6.91
N ILE A 59 -2.40 -2.21 -6.00
CA ILE A 59 -1.29 -3.11 -6.32
C ILE A 59 -1.80 -4.54 -6.48
N ASP A 60 -2.60 -5.00 -5.52
CA ASP A 60 -3.15 -6.35 -5.55
C ASP A 60 -4.49 -6.40 -4.78
N ARG A 61 -5.48 -7.06 -5.37
CA ARG A 61 -6.83 -7.17 -4.81
C ARG A 61 -7.05 -8.43 -4.01
N ALA A 62 -6.13 -9.39 -4.03
CA ALA A 62 -6.34 -10.68 -3.37
C ALA A 62 -7.59 -11.40 -3.92
N ARG A 63 -7.51 -11.95 -5.10
CA ARG A 63 -8.64 -12.51 -5.87
C ARG A 63 -9.47 -13.56 -5.13
N ASP A 64 -8.87 -14.30 -4.21
CA ASP A 64 -9.55 -15.34 -3.43
C ASP A 64 -10.10 -14.86 -2.09
N GLY A 65 -9.98 -13.56 -1.81
CA GLY A 65 -10.49 -12.95 -0.59
C GLY A 65 -9.76 -13.35 0.68
N ALA A 66 -8.64 -14.09 0.57
CA ALA A 66 -7.94 -14.65 1.71
C ALA A 66 -6.63 -13.94 2.04
N ALA A 67 -6.30 -12.87 1.36
CA ALA A 67 -5.04 -12.16 1.59
C ALA A 67 -5.15 -11.20 2.76
N ASP A 68 -4.12 -11.25 3.62
CA ASP A 68 -3.88 -10.29 4.68
C ASP A 68 -2.62 -9.51 4.34
N TYR A 69 -2.78 -8.35 3.73
CA TYR A 69 -1.64 -7.50 3.37
C TYR A 69 -1.17 -6.71 4.57
N THR A 70 -0.23 -7.30 5.29
CA THR A 70 0.46 -6.69 6.41
C THR A 70 1.91 -7.16 6.42
N ASN A 71 2.77 -6.49 7.18
CA ASN A 71 4.20 -6.85 7.29
C ASN A 71 4.93 -6.88 5.94
N HIS A 72 4.47 -6.08 4.98
CA HIS A 72 5.16 -5.96 3.70
C HIS A 72 6.42 -5.10 3.84
N GLY A 73 7.42 -5.40 3.01
CA GLY A 73 8.63 -4.61 2.89
C GLY A 73 8.58 -3.69 1.68
N VAL A 74 9.21 -2.54 1.77
CA VAL A 74 9.23 -1.55 0.68
C VAL A 74 10.65 -1.03 0.52
N TYR A 75 11.10 -0.88 -0.73
CA TYR A 75 12.31 -0.12 -1.04
C TYR A 75 12.21 0.50 -2.43
N GLU A 76 13.11 1.40 -2.72
CA GLU A 76 13.24 2.04 -4.03
C GLU A 76 14.47 1.47 -4.73
N ASP A 77 14.33 1.04 -5.99
CA ASP A 77 15.46 0.51 -6.76
C ASP A 77 16.25 1.63 -7.46
N SER A 78 17.31 1.25 -8.17
CA SER A 78 18.19 2.21 -8.85
C SER A 78 17.51 2.98 -9.98
N ARG A 79 16.36 2.52 -10.46
CA ARG A 79 15.56 3.18 -11.50
C ARG A 79 14.50 4.11 -10.93
N GLY A 80 14.40 4.21 -9.61
CA GLY A 80 13.34 4.96 -8.94
C GLY A 80 12.01 4.25 -8.87
N HIS A 81 11.96 2.94 -9.17
CA HIS A 81 10.76 2.15 -8.98
C HIS A 81 10.59 1.77 -7.51
N ILE A 82 9.36 1.76 -7.04
CA ILE A 82 9.05 1.26 -5.70
C ILE A 82 8.82 -0.24 -5.79
N VAL A 83 9.57 -0.99 -4.99
CA VAL A 83 9.47 -2.45 -4.92
C VAL A 83 8.83 -2.84 -3.60
N VAL A 84 7.78 -3.64 -3.66
CA VAL A 84 7.04 -4.11 -2.49
C VAL A 84 7.15 -5.63 -2.42
N TYR A 85 7.54 -6.15 -1.27
CA TYR A 85 7.47 -7.56 -0.96
C TYR A 85 6.34 -7.79 0.04
N ALA A 86 5.37 -8.60 -0.34
CA ALA A 86 4.21 -8.88 0.51
C ALA A 86 4.06 -10.38 0.75
N PRO A 87 4.03 -10.83 2.02
CA PRO A 87 3.74 -12.22 2.35
C PRO A 87 2.32 -12.59 1.93
N PHE A 88 2.16 -13.77 1.37
CA PHE A 88 0.87 -14.29 0.94
C PHE A 88 0.87 -15.83 0.99
N LYS A 89 0.11 -16.41 1.91
CA LYS A 89 -0.10 -17.88 2.03
C LYS A 89 1.19 -18.68 1.93
N GLY A 90 2.20 -18.35 2.74
CA GLY A 90 3.48 -19.04 2.74
C GLY A 90 4.41 -18.71 1.58
N ALA A 91 3.99 -17.82 0.69
CA ALA A 91 4.81 -17.28 -0.39
C ALA A 91 5.15 -15.81 -0.12
N LEU A 92 6.09 -15.28 -0.91
CA LEU A 92 6.46 -13.88 -0.87
C LEU A 92 6.26 -13.30 -2.27
N ASN A 93 5.25 -12.45 -2.43
CA ASN A 93 4.98 -11.78 -3.69
C ASN A 93 5.83 -10.51 -3.80
N ARG A 94 6.37 -10.27 -5.00
CA ARG A 94 7.13 -9.09 -5.32
C ARG A 94 6.38 -8.26 -6.34
N TYR A 95 6.22 -6.98 -6.05
CA TYR A 95 5.60 -6.02 -6.96
C TYR A 95 6.59 -4.92 -7.27
N GLU A 96 6.71 -4.55 -8.53
CA GLU A 96 7.52 -3.44 -8.97
C GLU A 96 6.60 -2.35 -9.53
N ILE A 97 6.69 -1.15 -8.98
CA ILE A 97 5.78 -0.06 -9.28
C ILE A 97 6.58 1.09 -9.87
N GLU A 98 6.24 1.43 -11.09
CA GLU A 98 6.76 2.60 -11.78
C GLU A 98 5.95 3.83 -11.33
N VAL A 99 6.61 4.77 -10.68
CA VAL A 99 5.96 5.97 -10.15
C VAL A 99 6.44 7.26 -10.83
#